data_6b7472ddb8ea97d0fd1a2bbfefe4513c
#
_entry.id   6b7472ddb8ea97d0fd1a2bbfefe4513c
#
_cell.length_a   1.000
_cell.length_b   1.000
_cell.length_c   1.000
_cell.angle_alpha   90.00
_cell.angle_beta   90.00
_cell.angle_gamma   90.00
#
_symmetry.space_group_name_H-M   'P 1'
#
loop_
_entity.id
_entity.type
_entity.pdbx_description
1 polymer ?
#
loop_
_entity_poly.entity_id
_entity_poly.type
_entity_poly.pdbx_seq_one_letter_code
_entity_poly.pdbx_strand_id
1 'polypeptide(L)'
;KFGWTESQAGQVYAIFLAVVYFAPLFGGMIADKIGYGKCVTIGFATMFLGYLGLAIPTEADTIGQISMFGGLACVSLGTGLFKGNLQVLVGNLYDDPKYSSRRDSAFSLFYMAINIGAMFAPSMAKWITNVYLSHYGFQYDAASTDPSYLQALSGAYGLCFGVACVSLILSAVIYFAFRGWF
;
A
#
# COMPACT_ATOMS: atom_id res chain seq x y z
N LYS A 1 -18.44 6.24 -7.16
CA LYS A 1 -19.15 5.53 -6.09
C LYS A 1 -19.85 6.51 -5.13
N PHE A 2 -19.18 7.52 -4.58
CA PHE A 2 -19.73 8.44 -3.58
C PHE A 2 -20.30 9.74 -4.15
N GLY A 3 -20.43 9.90 -5.47
CA GLY A 3 -20.94 11.11 -6.11
C GLY A 3 -20.09 12.36 -5.89
N TRP A 4 -18.82 12.20 -5.57
CA TRP A 4 -17.89 13.31 -5.37
C TRP A 4 -17.50 13.94 -6.68
N THR A 5 -17.26 15.25 -6.61
CA THR A 5 -16.66 15.99 -7.72
C THR A 5 -15.19 15.61 -7.87
N GLU A 6 -14.61 15.81 -9.05
CA GLU A 6 -13.17 15.61 -9.29
C GLU A 6 -12.29 16.37 -8.29
N SER A 7 -12.70 17.60 -7.95
CA SER A 7 -12.01 18.43 -6.96
C SER A 7 -12.01 17.80 -5.57
N GLN A 8 -13.14 17.24 -5.11
CA GLN A 8 -13.25 16.57 -3.82
C GLN A 8 -12.40 15.27 -3.78
N ALA A 9 -12.47 14.48 -4.83
CA ALA A 9 -11.65 13.28 -4.94
C ALA A 9 -10.15 13.64 -4.96
N GLY A 10 -9.76 14.68 -5.68
CA GLY A 10 -8.40 15.20 -5.71
C GLY A 10 -7.90 15.69 -4.33
N GLN A 11 -8.76 16.36 -3.55
CA GLN A 11 -8.42 16.78 -2.19
C GLN A 11 -8.17 15.58 -1.26
N VAL A 12 -9.03 14.55 -1.31
CA VAL A 12 -8.84 13.32 -0.52
C VAL A 12 -7.52 12.64 -0.89
N TYR A 13 -7.23 12.55 -2.19
CA TYR A 13 -5.98 11.98 -2.68
C TYR A 13 -4.76 12.80 -2.23
N ALA A 14 -4.82 14.13 -2.31
CA ALA A 14 -3.75 15.01 -1.87
C ALA A 14 -3.47 14.89 -0.36
N ILE A 15 -4.52 14.84 0.48
CA ILE A 15 -4.40 14.62 1.92
C ILE A 15 -3.79 13.23 2.20
N PHE A 16 -4.27 12.20 1.51
CA PHE A 16 -3.71 10.85 1.62
C PHE A 16 -2.20 10.83 1.32
N LEU A 17 -1.79 11.43 0.20
CA LEU A 17 -0.37 11.54 -0.16
C LEU A 17 0.43 12.32 0.89
N ALA A 18 -0.09 13.45 1.35
CA ALA A 18 0.57 14.24 2.39
C ALA A 18 0.84 13.37 3.63
N VAL A 19 -0.17 12.65 4.13
CA VAL A 19 -0.01 11.76 5.28
C VAL A 19 1.02 10.65 4.99
N VAL A 20 0.97 10.00 3.83
CA VAL A 20 1.92 8.93 3.44
C VAL A 20 3.37 9.43 3.43
N TYR A 21 3.61 10.69 3.04
CA TYR A 21 4.96 11.26 3.00
C TYR A 21 5.42 11.82 4.34
N PHE A 22 4.52 12.32 5.18
CA PHE A 22 4.87 12.85 6.51
C PHE A 22 4.88 11.77 7.60
N ALA A 23 4.06 10.73 7.51
CA ALA A 23 3.98 9.67 8.52
C ALA A 23 5.32 8.96 8.81
N PRO A 24 6.23 8.73 7.85
CA PRO A 24 7.55 8.14 8.12
C PRO A 24 8.40 8.92 9.12
N LEU A 25 8.23 10.24 9.20
CA LEU A 25 8.92 11.06 10.20
C LEU A 25 8.56 10.64 11.63
N PHE A 26 7.27 10.47 11.88
CA PHE A 26 6.77 9.97 13.17
C PHE A 26 7.09 8.49 13.37
N GLY A 27 7.03 7.71 12.28
CA GLY A 27 7.40 6.29 12.28
C GLY A 27 8.84 6.06 12.74
N GLY A 28 9.79 6.91 12.31
CA GLY A 28 11.18 6.88 12.77
C GLY A 28 11.30 7.18 14.26
N MET A 29 10.65 8.25 14.75
CA MET A 29 10.66 8.62 16.17
C MET A 29 10.09 7.51 17.08
N ILE A 30 9.09 6.78 16.59
CA ILE A 30 8.52 5.63 17.31
C ILE A 30 9.51 4.46 17.28
N ALA A 31 10.15 4.21 16.15
CA ALA A 31 11.08 3.11 15.98
C ALA A 31 12.34 3.26 16.87
N ASP A 32 12.80 4.48 17.11
CA ASP A 32 13.89 4.77 18.02
C ASP A 32 13.57 4.30 19.47
N LYS A 33 12.29 4.27 19.85
CA LYS A 33 11.85 3.85 21.19
C LYS A 33 11.54 2.36 21.30
N ILE A 34 10.88 1.78 20.29
CA ILE A 34 10.38 0.40 20.35
C ILE A 34 11.22 -0.60 19.54
N GLY A 35 12.13 -0.09 18.70
CA GLY A 35 12.98 -0.84 17.77
C GLY A 35 12.38 -0.94 16.36
N TYR A 36 13.27 -0.86 15.36
CA TYR A 36 12.91 -0.82 13.94
C TYR A 36 12.14 -2.07 13.47
N GLY A 37 12.57 -3.27 13.89
CA GLY A 37 11.92 -4.52 13.52
C GLY A 37 10.48 -4.64 14.03
N LYS A 38 10.20 -4.17 15.26
CA LYS A 38 8.83 -4.14 15.78
C LYS A 38 7.98 -3.13 15.04
N CYS A 39 8.55 -1.97 14.72
CA CYS A 39 7.87 -0.91 13.99
C CYS A 39 7.46 -1.38 12.59
N VAL A 40 8.36 -2.06 11.87
CA VAL A 40 8.08 -2.67 10.56
C VAL A 40 6.97 -3.73 10.67
N THR A 41 6.99 -4.57 11.71
CA THR A 41 5.96 -5.59 11.94
C THR A 41 4.58 -4.97 12.16
N ILE A 42 4.50 -3.92 13.00
CA ILE A 42 3.25 -3.17 13.24
C ILE A 42 2.80 -2.50 11.94
N GLY A 43 3.73 -1.93 11.16
CA GLY A 43 3.46 -1.35 9.85
C GLY A 43 2.82 -2.35 8.88
N PHE A 44 3.36 -3.58 8.79
CA PHE A 44 2.75 -4.66 7.99
C PHE A 44 1.32 -4.96 8.41
N ALA A 45 1.07 -5.16 9.72
CA ALA A 45 -0.25 -5.47 10.23
C ALA A 45 -1.25 -4.34 9.96
N THR A 46 -0.84 -3.10 10.19
CA THR A 46 -1.69 -1.91 9.98
C THR A 46 -2.02 -1.72 8.50
N MET A 47 -1.04 -1.86 7.59
CA MET A 47 -1.28 -1.80 6.14
C MET A 47 -2.20 -2.93 5.69
N PHE A 48 -1.99 -4.15 6.20
CA PHE A 48 -2.83 -5.30 5.85
C PHE A 48 -4.30 -5.07 6.23
N LEU A 49 -4.57 -4.58 7.43
CA LEU A 49 -5.93 -4.22 7.86
C LEU A 49 -6.53 -3.12 6.99
N GLY A 50 -5.74 -2.13 6.61
CA GLY A 50 -6.17 -1.06 5.70
C GLY A 50 -6.55 -1.58 4.32
N TYR A 51 -5.70 -2.37 3.69
CA TYR A 51 -6.00 -2.97 2.38
C TYR A 51 -7.16 -3.96 2.44
N LEU A 52 -7.28 -4.73 3.52
CA LEU A 52 -8.39 -5.64 3.73
C LEU A 52 -9.72 -4.86 3.81
N GLY A 53 -9.75 -3.76 4.57
CA GLY A 53 -10.92 -2.88 4.65
C GLY A 53 -11.30 -2.27 3.29
N LEU A 54 -10.31 -1.91 2.46
CA LEU A 54 -10.54 -1.39 1.12
C LEU A 54 -10.93 -2.48 0.10
N ALA A 55 -10.54 -3.73 0.33
CA ALA A 55 -10.86 -4.86 -0.53
C ALA A 55 -12.32 -5.32 -0.37
N ILE A 56 -12.93 -5.11 0.79
CA ILE A 56 -14.32 -5.50 1.05
C ILE A 56 -15.27 -4.60 0.25
N PRO A 57 -16.12 -5.17 -0.62
CA PRO A 57 -17.10 -4.39 -1.34
C PRO A 57 -18.08 -3.74 -0.36
N THR A 58 -18.20 -2.43 -0.42
CA THR A 58 -19.16 -1.66 0.38
C THR A 58 -20.05 -0.82 -0.53
N GLU A 59 -21.25 -0.49 -0.09
CA GLU A 59 -22.14 0.41 -0.80
C GLU A 59 -21.67 1.87 -0.68
N ALA A 60 -22.34 2.76 -1.41
CA ALA A 60 -22.04 4.20 -1.38
C ALA A 60 -22.78 4.89 -0.21
N ASP A 61 -22.73 4.29 0.95
CA ASP A 61 -23.36 4.74 2.18
C ASP A 61 -22.34 5.28 3.19
N THR A 62 -22.80 5.66 4.37
CA THR A 62 -21.93 6.15 5.45
C THR A 62 -20.92 5.09 5.90
N ILE A 63 -21.31 3.81 5.90
CA ILE A 63 -20.44 2.69 6.29
C ILE A 63 -19.33 2.54 5.27
N GLY A 64 -19.66 2.62 3.97
CA GLY A 64 -18.67 2.58 2.89
C GLY A 64 -17.68 3.75 2.95
N GLN A 65 -18.13 4.95 3.32
CA GLN A 65 -17.23 6.10 3.51
C GLN A 65 -16.30 5.87 4.71
N ILE A 66 -16.82 5.42 5.85
CA ILE A 66 -16.01 5.13 7.04
C ILE A 66 -14.99 4.03 6.75
N SER A 67 -15.38 2.96 6.05
CA SER A 67 -14.48 1.89 5.63
C SER A 67 -13.37 2.40 4.73
N MET A 68 -13.70 3.26 3.76
CA MET A 68 -12.71 3.84 2.84
C MET A 68 -11.73 4.76 3.59
N PHE A 69 -12.20 5.71 4.37
CA PHE A 69 -11.32 6.63 5.11
C PHE A 69 -10.51 5.90 6.18
N GLY A 70 -11.13 4.94 6.88
CA GLY A 70 -10.44 4.08 7.84
C GLY A 70 -9.35 3.23 7.17
N GLY A 71 -9.65 2.64 6.02
CA GLY A 71 -8.69 1.89 5.23
C GLY A 71 -7.51 2.76 4.75
N LEU A 72 -7.80 3.94 4.19
CA LEU A 72 -6.76 4.89 3.77
C LEU A 72 -5.90 5.37 4.94
N ALA A 73 -6.50 5.65 6.10
CA ALA A 73 -5.77 6.02 7.30
C ALA A 73 -4.84 4.89 7.77
N CYS A 74 -5.34 3.66 7.83
CA CYS A 74 -4.53 2.49 8.19
C CYS A 74 -3.37 2.29 7.21
N VAL A 75 -3.62 2.38 5.89
CA VAL A 75 -2.55 2.26 4.87
C VAL A 75 -1.51 3.36 5.04
N SER A 76 -1.93 4.60 5.26
CA SER A 76 -1.01 5.74 5.43
C SER A 76 -0.15 5.60 6.69
N LEU A 77 -0.76 5.28 7.82
CA LEU A 77 -0.05 5.09 9.09
C LEU A 77 0.88 3.87 9.03
N GLY A 78 0.39 2.76 8.48
CA GLY A 78 1.21 1.56 8.29
C GLY A 78 2.40 1.79 7.38
N THR A 79 2.21 2.53 6.27
CA THR A 79 3.30 2.93 5.37
C THR A 79 4.32 3.81 6.11
N GLY A 80 3.87 4.73 6.96
CA GLY A 80 4.73 5.56 7.79
C GLY A 80 5.62 4.76 8.73
N LEU A 81 5.04 3.74 9.39
CA LEU A 81 5.79 2.84 10.27
C LEU A 81 6.71 1.89 9.50
N PHE A 82 6.39 1.55 8.26
CA PHE A 82 7.11 0.56 7.48
C PHE A 82 8.25 1.16 6.65
N LYS A 83 7.95 2.18 5.84
CA LYS A 83 8.81 2.62 4.72
C LYS A 83 10.18 3.11 5.16
N GLY A 84 10.24 4.02 6.13
CA GLY A 84 11.52 4.56 6.64
C GLY A 84 12.30 3.53 7.42
N ASN A 85 11.63 2.77 8.26
CA ASN A 85 12.25 1.83 9.18
C ASN A 85 12.80 0.58 8.48
N LEU A 86 12.18 0.15 7.37
CA LEU A 86 12.74 -0.92 6.54
C LEU A 86 14.09 -0.52 5.92
N GLN A 87 14.23 0.73 5.49
CA GLN A 87 15.50 1.23 4.94
C GLN A 87 16.61 1.20 6.00
N VAL A 88 16.30 1.58 7.25
CA VAL A 88 17.25 1.50 8.36
C VAL A 88 17.65 0.05 8.63
N LEU A 89 16.70 -0.89 8.63
CA LEU A 89 17.02 -2.32 8.78
C LEU A 89 17.94 -2.84 7.68
N VAL A 90 17.71 -2.44 6.41
CA VAL A 90 18.61 -2.77 5.31
C VAL A 90 20.02 -2.18 5.56
N GLY A 91 20.10 -0.95 6.05
CA GLY A 91 21.38 -0.31 6.39
C GLY A 91 22.13 -1.08 7.49
N ASN A 92 21.44 -1.47 8.55
CA ASN A 92 22.03 -2.17 9.71
C ASN A 92 22.65 -3.53 9.35
N LEU A 93 22.17 -4.20 8.29
CA LEU A 93 22.77 -5.46 7.80
C LEU A 93 24.22 -5.29 7.36
N TYR A 94 24.64 -4.06 7.04
CA TYR A 94 25.95 -3.73 6.52
C TYR A 94 26.80 -2.88 7.49
N ASP A 95 26.41 -2.83 8.78
CA ASP A 95 27.18 -2.13 9.81
C ASP A 95 28.44 -2.90 10.21
N ASP A 96 28.51 -4.22 9.99
CA ASP A 96 29.72 -5.00 10.16
C ASP A 96 30.80 -4.53 9.15
N PRO A 97 32.03 -4.21 9.61
CA PRO A 97 33.14 -3.78 8.75
C PRO A 97 33.41 -4.71 7.56
N LYS A 98 33.13 -6.01 7.71
CA LYS A 98 33.29 -7.03 6.66
C LYS A 98 32.35 -6.79 5.47
N TYR A 99 31.16 -6.21 5.70
CA TYR A 99 30.12 -6.01 4.70
C TYR A 99 29.89 -4.56 4.33
N SER A 100 30.49 -3.61 5.06
CA SER A 100 30.27 -2.17 4.90
C SER A 100 30.55 -1.65 3.49
N SER A 101 31.53 -2.22 2.78
CA SER A 101 31.84 -1.86 1.39
C SER A 101 30.74 -2.22 0.38
N ARG A 102 29.77 -3.07 0.75
CA ARG A 102 28.63 -3.48 -0.09
C ARG A 102 27.35 -2.71 0.21
N ARG A 103 27.35 -1.83 1.20
CA ARG A 103 26.17 -1.08 1.65
C ARG A 103 25.51 -0.29 0.52
N ASP A 104 26.29 0.46 -0.25
CA ASP A 104 25.78 1.27 -1.36
C ASP A 104 25.18 0.41 -2.47
N SER A 105 25.80 -0.72 -2.77
CA SER A 105 25.26 -1.69 -3.73
C SER A 105 23.94 -2.29 -3.27
N ALA A 106 23.81 -2.58 -1.97
CA ALA A 106 22.57 -3.10 -1.39
C ALA A 106 21.44 -2.08 -1.48
N PHE A 107 21.70 -0.80 -1.17
CA PHE A 107 20.72 0.26 -1.35
C PHE A 107 20.33 0.44 -2.82
N SER A 108 21.28 0.36 -3.74
CA SER A 108 21.02 0.43 -5.18
C SER A 108 20.09 -0.69 -5.64
N LEU A 109 20.29 -1.93 -5.20
CA LEU A 109 19.41 -3.06 -5.46
C LEU A 109 18.04 -2.88 -4.81
N PHE A 110 17.98 -2.38 -3.59
CA PHE A 110 16.74 -2.11 -2.88
C PHE A 110 15.88 -1.07 -3.63
N TYR A 111 16.47 0.04 -4.05
CA TYR A 111 15.75 1.06 -4.83
C TYR A 111 15.40 0.58 -6.22
N MET A 112 16.23 -0.23 -6.86
CA MET A 112 15.91 -0.86 -8.14
C MET A 112 14.67 -1.74 -8.02
N ALA A 113 14.57 -2.57 -6.98
CA ALA A 113 13.41 -3.41 -6.74
C ALA A 113 12.13 -2.58 -6.52
N ILE A 114 12.21 -1.47 -5.76
CA ILE A 114 11.09 -0.53 -5.59
C ILE A 114 10.64 0.04 -6.94
N ASN A 115 11.58 0.49 -7.78
CA ASN A 115 11.26 1.08 -9.07
C ASN A 115 10.64 0.07 -10.04
N ILE A 116 11.13 -1.18 -10.05
CA ILE A 116 10.53 -2.28 -10.81
C ILE A 116 9.07 -2.49 -10.35
N GLY A 117 8.83 -2.57 -9.04
CA GLY A 117 7.49 -2.69 -8.51
C GLY A 117 6.58 -1.52 -8.91
N ALA A 118 7.07 -0.29 -8.81
CA ALA A 118 6.34 0.92 -9.20
C ALA A 118 6.00 0.96 -10.70
N MET A 119 6.83 0.37 -11.56
CA MET A 119 6.58 0.28 -13.00
C MET A 119 5.46 -0.74 -13.31
N PHE A 120 5.47 -1.88 -12.64
CA PHE A 120 4.51 -2.95 -12.93
C PHE A 120 3.16 -2.79 -12.22
N ALA A 121 3.12 -2.21 -11.01
CA ALA A 121 1.91 -2.14 -10.20
C ALA A 121 0.73 -1.41 -10.89
N PRO A 122 0.89 -0.23 -11.51
CA PRO A 122 -0.20 0.45 -12.21
C PRO A 122 -0.71 -0.35 -13.42
N SER A 123 0.19 -1.01 -14.15
CA SER A 123 -0.16 -1.84 -15.31
C SER A 123 -0.96 -3.07 -14.89
N MET A 124 -0.57 -3.71 -13.81
CA MET A 124 -1.30 -4.84 -13.22
C MET A 124 -2.68 -4.41 -12.72
N ALA A 125 -2.78 -3.29 -12.02
CA ALA A 125 -4.06 -2.78 -11.54
C ALA A 125 -5.01 -2.48 -12.71
N LYS A 126 -4.52 -1.84 -13.77
CA LYS A 126 -5.29 -1.59 -14.99
C LYS A 126 -5.73 -2.89 -15.67
N TRP A 127 -4.83 -3.86 -15.79
CA TRP A 127 -5.14 -5.16 -16.39
C TRP A 127 -6.23 -5.89 -15.59
N ILE A 128 -6.10 -5.97 -14.26
CA ILE A 128 -7.10 -6.58 -13.37
C ILE A 128 -8.46 -5.90 -13.54
N THR A 129 -8.48 -4.56 -13.52
CA THR A 129 -9.70 -3.78 -13.69
C THR A 129 -10.37 -4.07 -15.04
N ASN A 130 -9.61 -4.10 -16.13
CA ASN A 130 -10.16 -4.37 -17.45
C ASN A 130 -10.70 -5.80 -17.57
N VAL A 131 -9.97 -6.80 -17.05
CA VAL A 131 -10.41 -8.21 -17.07
C VAL A 131 -11.68 -8.37 -16.23
N TYR A 132 -11.75 -7.75 -15.06
CA TYR A 132 -12.94 -7.82 -14.22
C TYR A 132 -14.15 -7.17 -14.89
N LEU A 133 -14.01 -5.96 -15.45
CA LEU A 133 -15.08 -5.25 -16.13
C LEU A 133 -15.57 -6.03 -17.36
N SER A 134 -14.65 -6.59 -18.16
CA SER A 134 -15.01 -7.37 -19.35
C SER A 134 -15.83 -8.63 -19.00
N HIS A 135 -15.59 -9.23 -17.82
CA HIS A 135 -16.40 -10.37 -17.34
C HIS A 135 -17.88 -9.99 -17.11
N TYR A 136 -18.13 -8.73 -16.75
CA TYR A 136 -19.48 -8.18 -16.58
C TYR A 136 -20.02 -7.49 -17.84
N GLY A 137 -19.31 -7.60 -18.97
CA GLY A 137 -19.73 -7.01 -20.25
C GLY A 137 -19.46 -5.51 -20.39
N PHE A 138 -18.65 -4.93 -19.50
CA PHE A 138 -18.28 -3.52 -19.53
C PHE A 138 -16.87 -3.31 -20.08
N GLN A 139 -16.68 -2.14 -20.72
CA GLN A 139 -15.35 -1.58 -21.00
C GLN A 139 -15.06 -0.44 -20.05
N TYR A 140 -13.77 -0.17 -19.76
CA TYR A 140 -13.41 0.93 -18.88
C TYR A 140 -13.81 2.27 -19.51
N ASP A 141 -14.67 2.99 -18.82
CA ASP A 141 -15.12 4.34 -19.17
C ASP A 141 -15.10 5.23 -17.93
N ALA A 142 -14.19 6.21 -17.91
CA ALA A 142 -14.03 7.14 -16.80
C ALA A 142 -15.21 8.11 -16.64
N ALA A 143 -16.01 8.31 -17.70
CA ALA A 143 -17.14 9.23 -17.71
C ALA A 143 -18.49 8.55 -17.40
N SER A 144 -18.51 7.20 -17.28
CA SER A 144 -19.74 6.45 -17.06
C SER A 144 -20.31 6.71 -15.67
N THR A 145 -21.60 7.04 -15.63
CA THR A 145 -22.39 7.22 -14.40
C THR A 145 -23.41 6.10 -14.18
N ASP A 146 -23.37 5.05 -15.00
CA ASP A 146 -24.26 3.89 -14.88
C ASP A 146 -24.02 3.20 -13.52
N PRO A 147 -25.09 3.03 -12.69
CA PRO A 147 -24.96 2.38 -11.39
C PRO A 147 -24.40 0.95 -11.46
N SER A 148 -24.79 0.17 -12.48
CA SER A 148 -24.30 -1.19 -12.67
C SER A 148 -22.80 -1.23 -13.01
N TYR A 149 -22.34 -0.30 -13.86
CA TYR A 149 -20.92 -0.10 -14.16
C TYR A 149 -20.14 0.32 -12.92
N LEU A 150 -20.65 1.29 -12.16
CA LEU A 150 -19.98 1.78 -10.94
C LEU A 150 -19.85 0.69 -9.87
N GLN A 151 -20.84 -0.20 -9.78
CA GLN A 151 -20.77 -1.35 -8.88
C GLN A 151 -19.70 -2.35 -9.35
N ALA A 152 -19.66 -2.68 -10.64
CA ALA A 152 -18.62 -3.53 -11.21
C ALA A 152 -17.23 -2.93 -11.04
N LEU A 153 -17.08 -1.63 -11.29
CA LEU A 153 -15.81 -0.91 -11.10
C LEU A 153 -15.35 -0.92 -9.63
N SER A 154 -16.29 -0.77 -8.68
CA SER A 154 -15.98 -0.89 -7.25
C SER A 154 -15.48 -2.29 -6.89
N GLY A 155 -16.07 -3.34 -7.48
CA GLY A 155 -15.61 -4.72 -7.32
C GLY A 155 -14.22 -4.94 -7.90
N ALA A 156 -13.92 -4.36 -9.07
CA ALA A 156 -12.61 -4.42 -9.69
C ALA A 156 -11.52 -3.79 -8.80
N TYR A 157 -11.79 -2.63 -8.22
CA TYR A 157 -10.85 -2.01 -7.27
C TYR A 157 -10.70 -2.81 -5.98
N GLY A 158 -11.80 -3.40 -5.46
CA GLY A 158 -11.74 -4.31 -4.33
C GLY A 158 -10.80 -5.50 -4.60
N LEU A 159 -10.87 -6.07 -5.81
CA LEU A 159 -9.97 -7.14 -6.23
C LEU A 159 -8.50 -6.66 -6.29
N CYS A 160 -8.24 -5.46 -6.79
CA CYS A 160 -6.88 -4.86 -6.78
C CYS A 160 -6.33 -4.74 -5.35
N PHE A 161 -7.14 -4.29 -4.39
CA PHE A 161 -6.74 -4.23 -2.99
C PHE A 161 -6.56 -5.64 -2.38
N GLY A 162 -7.36 -6.62 -2.79
CA GLY A 162 -7.17 -8.03 -2.43
C GLY A 162 -5.82 -8.58 -2.90
N VAL A 163 -5.42 -8.28 -4.14
CA VAL A 163 -4.09 -8.63 -4.67
C VAL A 163 -2.97 -7.93 -3.88
N ALA A 164 -3.18 -6.68 -3.47
CA ALA A 164 -2.23 -5.98 -2.59
C ALA A 164 -2.11 -6.67 -1.21
N CYS A 165 -3.20 -7.16 -0.63
CA CYS A 165 -3.17 -7.96 0.61
C CYS A 165 -2.32 -9.22 0.43
N VAL A 166 -2.53 -9.98 -0.65
CA VAL A 166 -1.75 -11.20 -0.93
C VAL A 166 -0.27 -10.88 -1.09
N SER A 167 0.06 -9.82 -1.83
CA SER A 167 1.44 -9.37 -2.00
C SER A 167 2.08 -8.96 -0.68
N LEU A 168 1.32 -8.31 0.20
CA LEU A 168 1.78 -7.91 1.53
C LEU A 168 2.02 -9.12 2.44
N ILE A 169 1.13 -10.13 2.39
CA ILE A 169 1.33 -11.40 3.13
C ILE A 169 2.61 -12.08 2.65
N LEU A 170 2.82 -12.19 1.34
CA LEU A 170 4.03 -12.79 0.78
C LEU A 170 5.28 -12.04 1.24
N SER A 171 5.26 -10.72 1.20
CA SER A 171 6.35 -9.87 1.71
C SER A 171 6.60 -10.08 3.20
N ALA A 172 5.54 -10.19 4.00
CA ALA A 172 5.63 -10.44 5.43
C ALA A 172 6.21 -11.83 5.71
N VAL A 173 5.79 -12.87 4.97
CA VAL A 173 6.33 -14.24 5.10
C VAL A 173 7.84 -14.23 4.82
N ILE A 174 8.27 -13.58 3.73
CA ILE A 174 9.70 -13.44 3.40
C ILE A 174 10.43 -12.70 4.52
N TYR A 175 9.90 -11.58 4.98
CA TYR A 175 10.50 -10.79 6.06
C TYR A 175 10.68 -11.63 7.33
N PHE A 176 9.65 -12.36 7.77
CA PHE A 176 9.73 -13.18 8.99
C PHE A 176 10.62 -14.42 8.83
N ALA A 177 10.66 -15.02 7.63
CA ALA A 177 11.54 -16.16 7.35
C ALA A 177 13.02 -15.79 7.46
N PHE A 178 13.37 -14.56 7.02
CA PHE A 178 14.75 -14.09 7.04
C PHE A 178 15.08 -13.18 8.24
N ARG A 179 14.12 -12.92 9.12
CA ARG A 179 14.29 -12.03 10.29
C ARG A 179 15.45 -12.42 11.21
N GLY A 180 15.80 -13.71 11.27
CA GLY A 180 16.91 -14.18 12.10
C GLY A 180 18.30 -13.79 11.56
N TRP A 181 18.36 -13.15 10.39
CA TRP A 181 19.59 -12.69 9.76
C TRP A 181 19.85 -11.18 10.00
N PHE A 182 18.88 -10.47 10.60
CA PHE A 182 18.94 -9.04 10.91
C PHE A 182 19.31 -8.77 12.36
#